data_7918ac14940ca88ed178be59d4eb2ad7
#
_entry.id   7918ac14940ca88ed178be59d4eb2ad7
#
_cell.length_a   1.000
_cell.length_b   1.000
_cell.length_c   1.000
_cell.angle_alpha   90.00
_cell.angle_beta   90.00
_cell.angle_gamma   90.00
#
_symmetry.space_group_name_H-M   'P 1'
#
loop_
_entity.id
_entity.type
_entity.pdbx_description
1 polymer ?
#
loop_
_entity_poly.entity_id
_entity_poly.type
_entity_poly.pdbx_seq_one_letter_code
_entity_poly.pdbx_strand_id
1 'polypeptide(L)'
;EGTIDNEIKYNEIYLYQNGIANNINSFVKENSIFPKVYYTHQAPENFRAAIIGGGVIENKESKYYEHYFFADYLSNELFAYDFNKDELFIFPLGNVNSFITSVEIHPTKVDTVLFTTGTGNLIEIKLP
;
A
#
# COMPACT_ATOMS: atom_id res chain seq x y z
N GLU A 1 3.11 9.17 -0.01
CA GLU A 1 4.12 9.96 -0.73
C GLU A 1 5.02 10.67 0.28
N GLY A 2 6.26 10.58 0.08
CA GLY A 2 7.19 11.39 0.82
C GLY A 2 7.97 10.66 1.87
N THR A 3 8.90 9.88 1.41
CA THR A 3 10.07 9.60 2.22
C THR A 3 10.92 10.85 2.29
N ILE A 4 11.25 11.25 3.49
CA ILE A 4 12.10 12.42 3.79
C ILE A 4 13.57 12.01 3.75
N ASP A 5 13.85 10.75 3.46
CA ASP A 5 15.18 10.17 3.41
C ASP A 5 15.66 10.02 1.96
N ASN A 6 16.83 10.58 1.66
CA ASN A 6 17.44 10.53 0.32
C ASN A 6 18.34 9.31 0.10
N GLU A 7 18.55 8.46 1.08
CA GLU A 7 19.40 7.26 0.99
C GLU A 7 18.62 5.96 0.82
N ILE A 8 17.61 5.96 -0.03
CA ILE A 8 16.75 4.80 -0.20
C ILE A 8 17.36 3.82 -1.20
N LYS A 9 17.53 2.57 -0.79
CA LYS A 9 17.95 1.47 -1.67
C LYS A 9 16.80 1.05 -2.58
N TYR A 10 17.10 0.89 -3.85
CA TYR A 10 16.16 0.46 -4.87
C TYR A 10 15.69 -1.00 -4.61
N ASN A 11 14.45 -1.32 -4.99
CA ASN A 11 13.86 -2.67 -5.04
C ASN A 11 13.34 -3.29 -3.76
N GLU A 12 13.40 -2.61 -2.63
CA GLU A 12 12.95 -3.19 -1.37
C GLU A 12 11.69 -2.49 -0.87
N ILE A 13 10.79 -3.25 -0.26
CA ILE A 13 9.69 -2.73 0.55
C ILE A 13 10.12 -2.83 2.00
N TYR A 14 10.00 -1.73 2.72
CA TYR A 14 10.37 -1.70 4.12
C TYR A 14 9.15 -1.44 5.00
N LEU A 15 9.05 -2.20 6.08
CA LEU A 15 8.30 -1.79 7.25
C LEU A 15 9.17 -0.80 8.03
N TYR A 16 8.59 0.35 8.35
CA TYR A 16 9.31 1.37 9.09
C TYR A 16 9.38 0.98 10.57
N GLN A 17 10.42 0.25 10.94
CA GLN A 17 10.65 -0.17 12.32
C GLN A 17 11.58 0.82 13.04
N ASN A 18 11.08 1.42 14.12
CA ASN A 18 11.85 2.18 15.12
C ASN A 18 12.54 3.47 14.65
N GLY A 19 12.05 4.13 13.61
CA GLY A 19 12.48 5.50 13.30
C GLY A 19 13.96 5.66 12.93
N ILE A 20 14.60 4.64 12.41
CA ILE A 20 16.00 4.68 12.02
C ILE A 20 16.12 5.04 10.54
N ALA A 21 15.89 6.30 10.24
CA ALA A 21 16.57 6.92 9.11
C ALA A 21 17.77 7.68 9.69
N ASN A 22 18.95 7.22 9.38
CA ASN A 22 20.18 7.70 10.03
C ASN A 22 20.56 9.16 9.72
N ASN A 23 19.86 9.85 8.80
CA ASN A 23 20.20 11.20 8.36
C ASN A 23 19.01 12.16 8.34
N ILE A 24 17.94 11.91 9.07
CA ILE A 24 16.80 12.82 9.12
C ILE A 24 17.14 14.01 10.03
N ASN A 25 16.94 15.23 9.51
CA ASN A 25 17.02 16.45 10.27
C ASN A 25 16.19 16.33 11.56
N SER A 26 16.75 16.76 12.70
CA SER A 26 16.11 16.67 14.01
C SER A 26 14.72 17.31 14.03
N PHE A 27 14.55 18.45 13.37
CA PHE A 27 13.24 19.11 13.24
C PHE A 27 12.19 18.24 12.57
N VAL A 28 12.56 17.56 11.52
CA VAL A 28 11.66 16.63 10.81
C VAL A 28 11.35 15.42 11.68
N LYS A 29 12.35 14.89 12.36
CA LYS A 29 12.20 13.74 13.26
C LYS A 29 11.25 14.01 14.42
N GLU A 30 11.27 15.25 14.96
CA GLU A 30 10.44 15.66 16.07
C GLU A 30 9.00 16.05 15.65
N ASN A 31 8.81 16.49 14.40
CA ASN A 31 7.55 17.09 13.93
C ASN A 31 6.83 16.28 12.85
N SER A 32 7.33 15.11 12.48
CA SER A 32 6.71 14.28 11.45
C SER A 32 6.29 12.91 11.97
N ILE A 33 5.17 12.42 11.44
CA ILE A 33 4.77 11.02 11.58
C ILE A 33 5.37 10.25 10.41
N PHE A 34 6.21 9.27 10.71
CA PHE A 34 6.87 8.47 9.70
C PHE A 34 5.92 7.44 9.08
N PRO A 35 6.12 7.10 7.78
CA PRO A 35 5.30 6.08 7.14
C PRO A 35 5.51 4.71 7.80
N LYS A 36 4.46 3.93 7.87
CA LYS A 36 4.51 2.52 8.33
C LYS A 36 5.14 1.61 7.28
N VAL A 37 4.87 1.89 6.02
CA VAL A 37 5.40 1.16 4.86
C VAL A 37 5.94 2.17 3.87
N TYR A 38 7.08 1.89 3.29
CA TYR A 38 7.60 2.67 2.17
C TYR A 38 8.31 1.76 1.17
N TYR A 39 8.36 2.20 -0.08
CA TYR A 39 9.14 1.57 -1.14
C TYR A 39 9.67 2.61 -2.12
N THR A 40 10.67 2.24 -2.88
CA THR A 40 11.30 3.14 -3.84
C THR A 40 10.63 3.06 -5.20
N HIS A 41 10.61 4.18 -5.92
CA HIS A 41 10.37 4.18 -7.35
C HIS A 41 11.59 3.58 -8.06
N GLN A 42 11.47 2.76 -9.05
CA GLN A 42 12.57 2.20 -9.87
C GLN A 42 13.13 0.85 -9.40
N ALA A 43 12.34 -0.16 -9.54
CA ALA A 43 12.83 -1.51 -9.55
C ALA A 43 12.78 -2.06 -10.98
N PRO A 44 13.87 -2.59 -11.54
CA PRO A 44 13.82 -3.19 -12.88
C PRO A 44 12.86 -4.37 -12.99
N GLU A 45 12.60 -5.06 -11.89
CA GLU A 45 11.82 -6.30 -11.88
C GLU A 45 10.39 -6.15 -11.34
N ASN A 46 10.15 -5.13 -10.51
CA ASN A 46 8.82 -4.83 -9.95
C ASN A 46 8.66 -3.32 -9.86
N PHE A 47 8.37 -2.69 -10.97
CA PHE A 47 8.28 -1.24 -11.05
C PHE A 47 7.07 -0.74 -10.27
N ARG A 48 7.31 -0.23 -9.07
CA ARG A 48 6.35 0.49 -8.23
C ARG A 48 6.61 1.98 -8.38
N ALA A 49 5.58 2.76 -8.62
CA ALA A 49 5.77 4.19 -8.92
C ALA A 49 4.91 5.13 -8.11
N ALA A 50 3.68 4.76 -7.80
CA ALA A 50 2.78 5.66 -7.11
C ALA A 50 1.76 4.91 -6.25
N ILE A 51 1.70 5.25 -4.98
CA ILE A 51 0.73 4.69 -4.04
C ILE A 51 -0.65 5.27 -4.34
N ILE A 52 -1.63 4.38 -4.45
CA ILE A 52 -3.05 4.69 -4.49
C ILE A 52 -3.62 4.31 -3.12
N GLY A 53 -4.00 5.31 -2.34
CA GLY A 53 -4.62 5.11 -1.05
C GLY A 53 -5.97 4.40 -1.17
N GLY A 54 -6.37 3.73 -0.12
CA GLY A 54 -7.63 2.99 -0.03
C GLY A 54 -8.29 3.14 1.33
N GLY A 55 -8.67 2.05 1.98
CA GLY A 55 -9.41 2.07 3.22
C GLY A 55 -9.07 0.94 4.18
N VAL A 56 -9.66 1.01 5.36
CA VAL A 56 -9.55 -0.02 6.39
C VAL A 56 -10.79 -0.91 6.36
N ILE A 57 -10.61 -2.23 6.48
CA ILE A 57 -11.74 -3.14 6.68
C ILE A 57 -12.20 -3.04 8.14
N GLU A 58 -13.40 -2.48 8.34
CA GLU A 58 -14.01 -2.31 9.67
C GLU A 58 -14.97 -3.47 10.06
N ASN A 59 -15.25 -4.38 9.13
CA ASN A 59 -16.12 -5.51 9.39
C ASN A 59 -15.39 -6.56 10.25
N LYS A 60 -15.87 -6.78 11.47
CA LYS A 60 -15.27 -7.72 12.44
C LYS A 60 -15.36 -9.20 12.03
N GLU A 61 -16.22 -9.55 11.07
CA GLU A 61 -16.30 -10.89 10.51
C GLU A 61 -15.20 -11.17 9.48
N SER A 62 -14.50 -10.13 9.03
CA SER A 62 -13.41 -10.23 8.09
C SER A 62 -12.16 -10.76 8.77
N LYS A 63 -11.45 -11.66 8.10
CA LYS A 63 -10.10 -12.06 8.51
C LYS A 63 -9.05 -10.95 8.31
N TYR A 64 -9.42 -9.91 7.56
CA TYR A 64 -8.63 -8.69 7.36
C TYR A 64 -9.18 -7.50 8.17
N TYR A 65 -9.90 -7.76 9.26
CA TYR A 65 -10.35 -6.71 10.17
C TYR A 65 -9.17 -5.83 10.62
N GLU A 66 -9.34 -4.52 10.56
CA GLU A 66 -8.30 -3.52 10.87
C GLU A 66 -7.07 -3.52 9.93
N HIS A 67 -7.13 -4.19 8.79
CA HIS A 67 -6.09 -4.03 7.77
C HIS A 67 -6.38 -2.82 6.87
N TYR A 68 -5.36 -2.02 6.62
CA TYR A 68 -5.42 -0.93 5.65
C TYR A 68 -5.02 -1.42 4.27
N PHE A 69 -5.90 -1.23 3.29
CA PHE A 69 -5.66 -1.60 1.90
C PHE A 69 -5.23 -0.39 1.08
N PHE A 70 -4.24 -0.59 0.23
CA PHE A 70 -3.76 0.37 -0.74
C PHE A 70 -3.16 -0.37 -1.94
N ALA A 71 -2.90 0.32 -3.04
CA ALA A 71 -2.35 -0.29 -4.23
C ALA A 71 -1.21 0.54 -4.82
N ASP A 72 -0.49 -0.03 -5.77
CA ASP A 72 0.43 0.72 -6.61
C ASP A 72 -0.13 0.87 -8.02
N TYR A 73 -0.01 2.07 -8.55
CA TYR A 73 -0.55 2.48 -9.85
C TYR A 73 0.02 1.67 -11.03
N LEU A 74 1.31 1.32 -11.00
CA LEU A 74 2.00 0.65 -12.11
C LEU A 74 2.23 -0.84 -11.93
N SER A 75 2.52 -1.28 -10.71
CA SER A 75 2.84 -2.70 -10.48
C SER A 75 1.61 -3.60 -10.48
N ASN A 76 0.40 -3.04 -10.39
CA ASN A 76 -0.85 -3.78 -10.21
C ASN A 76 -0.80 -4.72 -8.99
N GLU A 77 -0.21 -4.25 -7.91
CA GLU A 77 -0.21 -4.92 -6.64
C GLU A 77 -1.20 -4.25 -5.69
N LEU A 78 -1.98 -5.06 -5.01
CA LEU A 78 -2.77 -4.65 -3.86
C LEU A 78 -2.00 -5.01 -2.60
N PHE A 79 -1.96 -4.09 -1.66
CA PHE A 79 -1.29 -4.26 -0.37
C PHE A 79 -2.32 -4.24 0.75
N ALA A 80 -2.09 -5.02 1.78
CA ALA A 80 -2.82 -4.94 3.04
C ALA A 80 -1.83 -4.87 4.21
N TYR A 81 -1.95 -3.83 5.02
CA TYR A 81 -1.12 -3.64 6.19
C TYR A 81 -1.93 -3.93 7.47
N ASP A 82 -1.46 -4.90 8.26
CA ASP A 82 -2.02 -5.25 9.56
C ASP A 82 -1.39 -4.36 10.64
N PHE A 83 -2.17 -3.44 11.20
CA PHE A 83 -1.69 -2.54 12.27
C PHE A 83 -1.41 -3.27 13.59
N ASN A 84 -2.06 -4.41 13.83
CA ASN A 84 -1.90 -5.14 15.09
C ASN A 84 -0.62 -5.97 15.12
N LYS A 85 -0.22 -6.51 13.96
CA LYS A 85 0.96 -7.37 13.85
C LYS A 85 2.17 -6.68 13.23
N ASP A 86 1.99 -5.47 12.69
CA ASP A 86 3.02 -4.75 11.92
C ASP A 86 3.50 -5.58 10.71
N GLU A 87 2.54 -6.18 9.98
CA GLU A 87 2.79 -7.07 8.85
C GLU A 87 2.20 -6.51 7.56
N LEU A 88 2.89 -6.73 6.46
CA LEU A 88 2.44 -6.34 5.11
C LEU A 88 2.16 -7.58 4.26
N PHE A 89 0.97 -7.64 3.69
CA PHE A 89 0.57 -8.64 2.71
C PHE A 89 0.55 -8.02 1.32
N ILE A 90 0.99 -8.78 0.32
CA ILE A 90 1.03 -8.35 -1.07
C ILE A 90 0.19 -9.33 -1.90
N PHE A 91 -0.77 -8.78 -2.64
CA PHE A 91 -1.63 -9.53 -3.54
C PHE A 91 -1.34 -9.08 -4.98
N PRO A 92 -0.57 -9.85 -5.75
CA PRO A 92 -0.37 -9.57 -7.17
C PRO A 92 -1.71 -9.75 -7.91
N LEU A 93 -2.19 -8.70 -8.55
CA LEU A 93 -3.48 -8.74 -9.26
C LEU A 93 -3.34 -9.26 -10.70
N GLY A 94 -2.11 -9.54 -11.12
CA GLY A 94 -1.83 -9.97 -12.48
C GLY A 94 -2.06 -8.86 -13.51
N ASN A 95 -2.39 -9.25 -14.73
CA ASN A 95 -2.65 -8.27 -15.78
C ASN A 95 -4.12 -7.80 -15.73
N VAL A 96 -4.35 -6.65 -15.10
CA VAL A 96 -5.66 -5.98 -15.08
C VAL A 96 -5.89 -5.10 -16.33
N ASN A 97 -5.02 -5.22 -17.33
CA ASN A 97 -5.04 -4.48 -18.61
C ASN A 97 -5.04 -2.95 -18.49
N SER A 98 -4.66 -2.42 -17.35
CA SER A 98 -4.61 -0.99 -17.07
C SER A 98 -3.94 -0.71 -15.74
N PHE A 99 -3.84 0.56 -15.38
CA PHE A 99 -3.33 1.03 -14.10
C PHE A 99 -4.47 1.16 -13.09
N ILE A 100 -4.22 0.82 -11.82
CA ILE A 100 -5.17 1.02 -10.72
C ILE A 100 -5.23 2.52 -10.41
N THR A 101 -6.44 3.08 -10.33
CA THR A 101 -6.66 4.51 -10.08
C THR A 101 -7.38 4.82 -8.78
N SER A 102 -8.08 3.85 -8.19
CA SER A 102 -8.62 3.93 -6.83
C SER A 102 -8.74 2.56 -6.20
N VAL A 103 -8.77 2.51 -4.89
CA VAL A 103 -9.04 1.30 -4.08
C VAL A 103 -10.08 1.65 -3.02
N GLU A 104 -11.10 0.82 -2.90
CA GLU A 104 -12.18 0.98 -1.92
C GLU A 104 -12.53 -0.37 -1.29
N ILE A 105 -12.91 -0.35 -0.03
CA ILE A 105 -13.47 -1.53 0.63
C ILE A 105 -14.92 -1.69 0.20
N HIS A 106 -15.33 -2.91 -0.16
CA HIS A 106 -16.71 -3.14 -0.56
C HIS A 106 -17.66 -2.91 0.63
N PRO A 107 -18.71 -2.06 0.46
CA PRO A 107 -19.52 -1.60 1.60
C PRO A 107 -20.33 -2.70 2.30
N THR A 108 -20.60 -3.81 1.62
CA THR A 108 -21.49 -4.87 2.15
C THR A 108 -20.92 -6.29 2.06
N LYS A 109 -19.91 -6.53 1.22
CA LYS A 109 -19.33 -7.86 1.05
C LYS A 109 -18.06 -8.00 1.90
N VAL A 110 -18.04 -9.02 2.74
CA VAL A 110 -16.89 -9.35 3.58
C VAL A 110 -15.70 -9.76 2.71
N ASP A 111 -14.50 -9.38 3.10
CA ASP A 111 -13.23 -9.68 2.41
C ASP A 111 -13.25 -9.34 0.91
N THR A 112 -13.85 -8.21 0.57
CA THR A 112 -13.98 -7.80 -0.82
C THR A 112 -13.50 -6.36 -1.01
N VAL A 113 -12.70 -6.14 -2.03
CA VAL A 113 -12.14 -4.85 -2.41
C VAL A 113 -12.62 -4.49 -3.81
N LEU A 114 -12.92 -3.22 -4.01
CA LEU A 114 -13.22 -2.63 -5.30
C LEU A 114 -12.05 -1.79 -5.76
N PHE A 115 -11.76 -1.80 -7.05
CA PHE A 115 -10.82 -0.82 -7.61
C PHE A 115 -11.23 -0.37 -9.01
N THR A 116 -10.90 0.86 -9.34
CA THR A 116 -11.06 1.40 -10.68
C THR A 116 -9.74 1.37 -11.43
N THR A 117 -9.83 1.35 -12.76
CA THR A 117 -8.67 1.37 -13.64
C THR A 117 -8.70 2.58 -14.57
N GLY A 118 -7.54 2.95 -15.11
CA GLY A 118 -7.40 4.06 -16.05
C GLY A 118 -8.17 3.86 -17.37
N THR A 119 -8.61 2.65 -17.68
CA THR A 119 -9.49 2.35 -18.82
C THR A 119 -10.98 2.42 -18.48
N GLY A 120 -11.33 2.87 -17.26
CA GLY A 120 -12.71 3.08 -16.85
C GLY A 120 -13.45 1.82 -16.36
N ASN A 121 -12.74 0.76 -16.02
CA ASN A 121 -13.34 -0.44 -15.43
C ASN A 121 -13.46 -0.29 -13.91
N LEU A 122 -14.57 -0.79 -13.36
CA LEU A 122 -14.71 -1.09 -11.93
C LEU A 122 -14.57 -2.60 -11.74
N ILE A 123 -13.62 -3.01 -10.92
CA ILE A 123 -13.28 -4.42 -10.70
C ILE A 123 -13.51 -4.75 -9.23
N GLU A 124 -14.15 -5.88 -8.98
CA GLU A 124 -14.37 -6.42 -7.64
C GLU A 124 -13.47 -7.64 -7.44
N ILE A 125 -12.76 -7.67 -6.34
CA ILE A 125 -11.92 -8.80 -5.94
C ILE A 125 -12.34 -9.32 -4.57
N LYS A 126 -12.62 -10.60 -4.51
CA LYS A 126 -12.72 -11.36 -3.27
C LYS A 126 -11.31 -11.73 -2.83
N LEU A 127 -10.94 -11.27 -1.65
CA LEU A 127 -9.64 -11.59 -1.05
C LEU A 127 -9.56 -13.09 -0.67
N PRO A 128 -8.40 -13.70 -0.83
CA PRO A 128 -8.20 -15.13 -0.57
C PRO A 128 -8.43 -15.52 0.89
#